data_a903b2789762a78c69490bd6fa829842
#
_entry.id   a903b2789762a78c69490bd6fa829842
#
_cell.length_a   1.000
_cell.length_b   1.000
_cell.length_c   1.000
_cell.angle_alpha   90.00
_cell.angle_beta   90.00
_cell.angle_gamma   90.00
#
_symmetry.space_group_name_H-M   'P 1'
#
loop_
_entity.id
_entity.type
_entity.pdbx_description
1 polymer ?
#
loop_
_entity_poly.entity_id
_entity_poly.type
_entity_poly.pdbx_seq_one_letter_code
_entity_poly.pdbx_strand_id
1 'polypeptide(L)'
;MGVEIERKFLVKGTDWKKEAKGQFYQQGYLSSHPERTVRVRRVEDKGYITIKGKSLGASRAEYEYEIPSSEVLELLHLCEQPIIEKVRYQVEYEGLVWEVDEFQGANSGLVVAEVELADEHQDVRLPAWVDQEVTQEIKYYNSQLIKHPFSQWAISPK
;
A
#
# COMPACT_ATOMS: atom_id res chain seq x y z
N MET A 1 -9.61 -11.86 -8.58
CA MET A 1 -9.96 -11.68 -9.89
C MET A 1 -10.26 -10.25 -10.21
N GLY A 2 -10.34 -9.53 -10.82
CA GLY A 2 -10.49 -8.26 -11.37
C GLY A 2 -10.95 -7.08 -10.51
N VAL A 3 -11.29 -7.26 -9.25
CA VAL A 3 -11.77 -6.15 -8.43
C VAL A 3 -11.17 -6.23 -7.04
N GLU A 4 -10.66 -5.07 -6.58
CA GLU A 4 -10.13 -4.92 -5.25
C GLU A 4 -11.03 -3.96 -4.48
N ILE A 5 -11.42 -4.34 -3.27
CA ILE A 5 -12.19 -3.47 -2.38
C ILE A 5 -11.43 -3.40 -1.08
N GLU A 6 -10.91 -2.21 -0.74
CA GLU A 6 -10.14 -2.06 0.48
C GLU A 6 -10.39 -0.71 1.14
N ARG A 7 -10.19 -0.68 2.44
CA ARG A 7 -10.24 0.57 3.20
C ARG A 7 -8.87 0.81 3.82
N LYS A 8 -8.51 2.07 3.93
CA LYS A 8 -7.20 2.51 4.36
C LYS A 8 -7.32 3.44 5.55
N PHE A 9 -6.44 3.25 6.54
CA PHE A 9 -6.50 3.99 7.79
C PHE A 9 -5.11 4.41 8.23
N LEU A 10 -5.06 5.50 8.97
CA LEU A 10 -3.87 5.83 9.73
C LEU A 10 -3.82 4.95 10.98
N VAL A 11 -2.67 4.91 11.62
CA VAL A 11 -2.39 4.00 12.72
C VAL A 11 -1.84 4.79 13.90
N LYS A 12 -2.22 4.40 15.11
CA LYS A 12 -1.68 5.02 16.33
C LYS A 12 -0.98 3.94 17.16
N GLY A 13 0.13 4.34 17.76
CA GLY A 13 0.90 3.44 18.62
C GLY A 13 1.60 2.34 17.85
N THR A 14 2.07 1.34 18.56
CA THR A 14 2.82 0.24 17.97
C THR A 14 2.34 -1.14 18.43
N ASP A 15 1.16 -1.22 19.04
CA ASP A 15 0.65 -2.49 19.53
C ASP A 15 0.46 -3.51 18.40
N TRP A 16 0.10 -3.03 17.21
CA TRP A 16 -0.08 -3.89 16.04
C TRP A 16 1.19 -4.65 15.66
N LYS A 17 2.34 -4.15 16.09
CA LYS A 17 3.63 -4.70 15.68
C LYS A 17 4.12 -5.86 16.55
N LYS A 18 3.53 -6.02 17.74
CA LYS A 18 4.10 -6.89 18.78
C LYS A 18 4.27 -8.34 18.36
N GLU A 19 3.29 -8.92 17.69
CA GLU A 19 3.33 -10.32 17.31
C GLU A 19 3.32 -10.55 15.82
N ALA A 20 3.40 -9.48 15.05
CA ALA A 20 3.35 -9.57 13.60
C ALA A 20 4.75 -9.74 13.03
N LYS A 21 4.82 -10.50 11.95
CA LYS A 21 6.06 -10.66 11.21
C LYS A 21 6.05 -9.72 10.02
N GLY A 22 7.14 -8.97 9.86
CA GLY A 22 7.26 -8.05 8.75
C GLY A 22 7.90 -8.70 7.54
N GLN A 23 7.46 -8.29 6.34
CA GLN A 23 8.10 -8.66 5.09
C GLN A 23 8.49 -7.39 4.36
N PHE A 24 9.69 -7.39 3.80
CA PHE A 24 10.20 -6.22 3.10
C PHE A 24 9.66 -6.21 1.67
N TYR A 25 9.11 -5.06 1.27
CA TYR A 25 8.54 -4.82 -0.05
C TYR A 25 9.30 -3.71 -0.74
N GLN A 26 9.61 -3.91 -2.02
CA GLN A 26 10.08 -2.84 -2.90
C GLN A 26 9.10 -2.75 -4.03
N GLN A 27 8.60 -1.57 -4.31
CA GLN A 27 7.66 -1.41 -5.41
C GLN A 27 7.83 -0.07 -6.08
N GLY A 28 7.60 -0.08 -7.38
CA GLY A 28 7.67 1.10 -8.19
C GLY A 28 6.52 1.12 -9.17
N TYR A 29 6.40 2.22 -9.90
CA TYR A 29 5.31 2.40 -10.84
C TYR A 29 5.85 2.71 -12.22
N LEU A 30 5.47 1.88 -13.19
CA LEU A 30 5.69 2.18 -14.60
C LEU A 30 4.70 3.23 -15.05
N SER A 31 3.52 3.27 -14.43
CA SER A 31 2.56 4.33 -14.60
C SER A 31 1.95 4.63 -13.24
N SER A 32 2.00 5.90 -12.83
CA SER A 32 1.39 6.34 -11.58
C SER A 32 0.09 7.11 -11.81
N HIS A 33 -0.42 7.08 -13.04
CA HIS A 33 -1.66 7.78 -13.36
C HIS A 33 -2.81 7.14 -12.58
N PRO A 34 -3.63 7.94 -11.86
CA PRO A 34 -4.66 7.38 -10.99
C PRO A 34 -5.68 6.47 -11.67
N GLU A 35 -5.89 6.65 -12.97
CA GLU A 35 -6.88 5.85 -13.69
C GLU A 35 -6.28 4.59 -14.31
N ARG A 36 -4.96 4.45 -14.28
CA ARG A 36 -4.29 3.29 -14.87
C ARG A 36 -2.89 3.16 -14.27
N THR A 37 -2.84 2.69 -13.03
CA THR A 37 -1.54 2.46 -12.41
C THR A 37 -0.99 1.12 -12.86
N VAL A 38 0.32 1.08 -13.06
CA VAL A 38 1.04 -0.16 -13.36
C VAL A 38 2.17 -0.25 -12.35
N ARG A 39 2.05 -1.20 -11.43
CA ARG A 39 2.99 -1.36 -10.32
C ARG A 39 3.84 -2.59 -10.53
N VAL A 40 5.13 -2.45 -10.25
CA VAL A 40 6.07 -3.58 -10.18
C VAL A 40 6.45 -3.74 -8.72
N ARG A 41 6.35 -4.95 -8.19
CA ARG A 41 6.60 -5.22 -6.77
C ARG A 41 7.51 -6.41 -6.61
N ARG A 42 8.45 -6.27 -5.69
CA ARG A 42 9.29 -7.37 -5.24
C ARG A 42 8.99 -7.66 -3.79
N VAL A 43 8.68 -8.93 -3.49
CA VAL A 43 8.49 -9.40 -2.12
C VAL A 43 9.42 -10.59 -1.94
N GLU A 44 10.48 -10.42 -1.16
CA GLU A 44 11.51 -11.43 -1.00
C GLU A 44 12.08 -11.82 -2.36
N ASP A 45 11.93 -13.06 -2.79
CA ASP A 45 12.46 -13.52 -4.08
C ASP A 45 11.40 -13.63 -5.17
N LYS A 46 10.23 -13.02 -4.96
CA LYS A 46 9.14 -13.07 -5.94
C LYS A 46 8.86 -11.70 -6.51
N GLY A 47 8.41 -11.68 -7.76
CA GLY A 47 8.05 -10.45 -8.43
C GLY A 47 6.63 -10.48 -8.95
N TYR A 48 5.99 -9.31 -8.98
CA TYR A 48 4.61 -9.17 -9.44
C TYR A 48 4.45 -7.89 -10.23
N ILE A 49 3.57 -7.94 -11.24
CA ILE A 49 3.12 -6.73 -11.91
C ILE A 49 1.61 -6.62 -11.68
N THR A 50 1.17 -5.43 -11.28
CA THR A 50 -0.22 -5.19 -10.94
C THR A 50 -0.72 -3.99 -11.70
N ILE A 51 -1.87 -4.14 -12.36
CA ILE A 51 -2.51 -3.07 -13.11
C ILE A 51 -3.81 -2.73 -12.41
N LYS A 52 -4.00 -1.45 -12.07
CA LYS A 52 -5.20 -1.01 -11.38
C LYS A 52 -5.87 0.12 -12.14
N GLY A 53 -7.18 0.05 -12.21
CA GLY A 53 -7.98 1.10 -12.81
C GLY A 53 -8.31 2.21 -11.83
N LYS A 54 -9.24 3.08 -12.24
CA LYS A 54 -9.66 4.21 -11.42
C LYS A 54 -10.44 3.74 -10.20
N SER A 55 -10.18 4.37 -9.06
CA SER A 55 -10.93 4.08 -7.83
C SER A 55 -12.35 4.63 -7.91
N LEU A 56 -13.31 3.82 -7.46
CA LEU A 56 -14.71 4.20 -7.33
C LEU A 56 -15.08 3.88 -5.89
N GLY A 57 -15.02 4.89 -5.01
CA GLY A 57 -15.15 4.64 -3.58
C GLY A 57 -13.98 3.80 -3.08
N ALA A 58 -14.28 2.67 -2.45
CA ALA A 58 -13.26 1.73 -1.96
C ALA A 58 -12.91 0.68 -3.00
N SER A 59 -13.52 0.72 -4.18
CA SER A 59 -13.43 -0.33 -5.18
C SER A 59 -12.61 0.13 -6.38
N ARG A 60 -11.81 -0.79 -6.96
CA ARG A 60 -11.11 -0.50 -8.22
C ARG A 60 -10.75 -1.82 -8.91
N ALA A 61 -10.67 -1.76 -10.23
CA ALA A 61 -10.24 -2.91 -11.01
C ALA A 61 -8.77 -3.22 -10.68
N GLU A 62 -8.47 -4.50 -10.60
CA GLU A 62 -7.11 -4.93 -10.28
C GLU A 62 -6.80 -6.22 -11.03
N TYR A 63 -5.65 -6.25 -11.67
CA TYR A 63 -5.13 -7.44 -12.35
C TYR A 63 -3.68 -7.62 -11.94
N GLU A 64 -3.35 -8.80 -11.39
CA GLU A 64 -2.03 -9.05 -10.87
C GLU A 64 -1.46 -10.34 -11.46
N TYR A 65 -0.19 -10.29 -11.85
CA TYR A 65 0.51 -11.44 -12.43
C TYR A 65 1.88 -11.57 -11.81
N GLU A 66 2.26 -12.80 -11.51
CA GLU A 66 3.62 -13.06 -11.05
C GLU A 66 4.57 -13.00 -12.22
N ILE A 67 5.74 -12.37 -12.02
CA ILE A 67 6.77 -12.26 -13.05
C ILE A 67 8.06 -12.88 -12.51
N PRO A 68 8.99 -13.26 -13.40
CA PRO A 68 10.25 -13.86 -12.94
C PRO A 68 11.01 -12.90 -12.02
N SER A 69 11.56 -13.46 -10.94
CA SER A 69 12.33 -12.65 -9.99
C SER A 69 13.57 -12.03 -10.64
N SER A 70 14.09 -12.66 -11.67
CA SER A 70 15.24 -12.13 -12.40
C SER A 70 14.89 -10.84 -13.15
N GLU A 71 13.61 -10.64 -13.49
CA GLU A 71 13.18 -9.46 -14.24
C GLU A 71 12.70 -8.33 -13.36
N VAL A 72 12.28 -8.65 -12.13
CA VAL A 72 11.66 -7.62 -11.31
C VAL A 72 12.63 -6.48 -10.97
N LEU A 73 13.91 -6.81 -10.73
CA LEU A 73 14.89 -5.78 -10.41
C LEU A 73 15.13 -4.85 -11.58
N GLU A 74 15.17 -5.40 -12.80
CA GLU A 74 15.32 -4.59 -14.00
C GLU A 74 14.13 -3.69 -14.21
N LEU A 75 12.92 -4.23 -13.98
CA LEU A 75 11.71 -3.44 -14.14
C LEU A 75 11.61 -2.33 -13.10
N LEU A 76 12.11 -2.57 -11.87
CA LEU A 76 12.11 -1.53 -10.85
C LEU A 76 12.98 -0.34 -11.28
N HIS A 77 14.07 -0.59 -12.02
CA HIS A 77 14.89 0.49 -12.52
C HIS A 77 14.18 1.32 -13.59
N LEU A 78 13.23 0.73 -14.29
CA LEU A 78 12.45 1.45 -15.30
C LEU A 78 11.28 2.22 -14.72
N CYS A 79 10.98 2.00 -13.44
CA CYS A 79 9.88 2.67 -12.78
C CYS A 79 10.22 4.13 -12.48
N GLU A 80 9.18 4.91 -12.21
CA GLU A 80 9.34 6.29 -11.75
C GLU A 80 10.08 6.26 -10.41
N GLN A 81 11.06 7.15 -10.26
CA GLN A 81 11.90 7.18 -9.07
C GLN A 81 11.46 8.32 -8.15
N PRO A 82 11.64 8.17 -6.84
CA PRO A 82 12.15 6.98 -6.14
C PRO A 82 11.10 5.88 -6.02
N ILE A 83 11.56 4.62 -5.90
CA ILE A 83 10.62 3.53 -5.64
C ILE A 83 10.22 3.56 -4.17
N ILE A 84 9.14 2.83 -3.86
CA ILE A 84 8.64 2.69 -2.50
C ILE A 84 9.34 1.51 -1.84
N GLU A 85 9.80 1.71 -0.60
CA GLU A 85 10.28 0.62 0.23
C GLU A 85 9.51 0.66 1.54
N LYS A 86 9.05 -0.50 1.97
CA LYS A 86 8.24 -0.60 3.19
C LYS A 86 8.30 -2.00 3.75
N VAL A 87 7.99 -2.12 5.04
CA VAL A 87 7.82 -3.42 5.68
C VAL A 87 6.34 -3.59 5.93
N ARG A 88 5.78 -4.69 5.43
CA ARG A 88 4.35 -4.99 5.59
C ARG A 88 4.18 -6.03 6.69
N TYR A 89 3.29 -5.73 7.63
CA TYR A 89 2.95 -6.62 8.73
C TYR A 89 1.51 -7.08 8.57
N GLN A 90 1.26 -8.37 8.73
CA GLN A 90 -0.09 -8.91 8.69
C GLN A 90 -0.58 -9.11 10.11
N VAL A 91 -1.74 -8.54 10.42
CA VAL A 91 -2.33 -8.59 11.76
C VAL A 91 -3.76 -9.07 11.63
N GLU A 92 -4.06 -10.24 12.22
CA GLU A 92 -5.43 -10.75 12.20
C GLU A 92 -6.24 -10.11 13.31
N TYR A 93 -7.46 -9.72 12.98
CA TYR A 93 -8.37 -9.15 13.96
C TYR A 93 -9.81 -9.39 13.54
N GLU A 94 -10.56 -10.08 14.39
CA GLU A 94 -11.99 -10.34 14.17
C GLU A 94 -12.28 -10.91 12.79
N GLY A 95 -11.52 -11.92 12.40
CA GLY A 95 -11.73 -12.63 11.15
C GLY A 95 -11.19 -11.98 9.90
N LEU A 96 -10.56 -10.82 10.02
CA LEU A 96 -9.97 -10.13 8.88
C LEU A 96 -8.48 -10.00 9.07
N VAL A 97 -7.74 -9.93 7.96
CA VAL A 97 -6.31 -9.70 7.98
C VAL A 97 -6.07 -8.24 7.63
N TRP A 98 -5.46 -7.51 8.57
CA TRP A 98 -5.04 -6.14 8.35
C TRP A 98 -3.60 -6.14 7.89
N GLU A 99 -3.32 -5.34 6.87
CA GLU A 99 -1.95 -5.18 6.39
C GLU A 99 -1.47 -3.81 6.80
N VAL A 100 -0.44 -3.77 7.63
CA VAL A 100 0.11 -2.51 8.14
C VAL A 100 1.46 -2.28 7.47
N ASP A 101 1.56 -1.18 6.73
CA ASP A 101 2.77 -0.82 6.02
C ASP A 101 3.52 0.25 6.79
N GLU A 102 4.74 -0.07 7.18
CA GLU A 102 5.66 0.88 7.79
C GLU A 102 6.64 1.30 6.71
N PHE A 103 6.54 2.54 6.28
CA PHE A 103 7.33 3.02 5.14
C PHE A 103 8.74 3.39 5.56
N GLN A 104 9.66 3.32 4.59
CA GLN A 104 11.07 3.64 4.79
C GLN A 104 11.51 4.70 3.78
N GLY A 105 12.77 5.13 3.91
CA GLY A 105 13.33 6.11 2.99
C GLY A 105 12.61 7.44 3.07
N ALA A 106 12.26 7.99 1.91
CA ALA A 106 11.60 9.29 1.83
C ALA A 106 10.24 9.33 2.51
N ASN A 107 9.63 8.16 2.79
CA ASN A 107 8.33 8.07 3.44
C ASN A 107 8.44 7.58 4.88
N SER A 108 9.63 7.58 5.43
CA SER A 108 9.87 7.12 6.80
C SER A 108 9.03 7.91 7.79
N GLY A 109 8.43 7.22 8.74
CA GLY A 109 7.54 7.82 9.72
C GLY A 109 6.06 7.64 9.39
N LEU A 110 5.75 7.29 8.15
CA LEU A 110 4.36 7.05 7.75
C LEU A 110 4.02 5.58 7.98
N VAL A 111 2.89 5.34 8.63
CA VAL A 111 2.36 3.99 8.84
C VAL A 111 0.91 3.99 8.42
N VAL A 112 0.55 3.08 7.52
CA VAL A 112 -0.80 3.01 6.96
C VAL A 112 -1.29 1.57 7.04
N ALA A 113 -2.54 1.40 7.47
CA ALA A 113 -3.16 0.09 7.55
C ALA A 113 -4.22 -0.05 6.47
N GLU A 114 -4.30 -1.24 5.88
CA GLU A 114 -5.30 -1.55 4.88
C GLU A 114 -6.02 -2.82 5.26
N VAL A 115 -7.31 -2.89 4.96
CA VAL A 115 -8.08 -4.11 5.11
C VAL A 115 -8.87 -4.33 3.83
N GLU A 116 -8.75 -5.54 3.28
CA GLU A 116 -9.46 -5.91 2.05
C GLU A 116 -10.80 -6.53 2.40
N LEU A 117 -11.83 -6.15 1.67
CA LEU A 117 -13.20 -6.53 1.96
C LEU A 117 -13.80 -7.30 0.80
N ALA A 118 -14.79 -8.12 1.10
CA ALA A 118 -15.55 -8.83 0.08
C ALA A 118 -16.61 -7.94 -0.56
N ASP A 119 -17.07 -6.92 0.17
CA ASP A 119 -18.16 -6.05 -0.26
C ASP A 119 -17.93 -4.66 0.31
N GLU A 120 -18.29 -3.61 -0.46
CA GLU A 120 -18.10 -2.22 -0.01
C GLU A 120 -18.86 -1.90 1.27
N HIS A 121 -19.93 -2.60 1.53
CA HIS A 121 -20.77 -2.35 2.71
C HIS A 121 -20.53 -3.32 3.84
N GLN A 122 -19.47 -4.11 3.74
CA GLN A 122 -19.13 -5.08 4.78
C GLN A 122 -18.80 -4.37 6.08
N ASP A 123 -19.36 -4.87 7.19
CA ASP A 123 -19.04 -4.36 8.51
C ASP A 123 -17.62 -4.74 8.89
N VAL A 124 -16.88 -3.78 9.43
CA VAL A 124 -15.50 -4.00 9.83
C VAL A 124 -15.34 -3.55 11.27
N ARG A 125 -14.86 -4.46 12.12
CA ARG A 125 -14.50 -4.11 13.48
C ARG A 125 -13.09 -3.53 13.47
N LEU A 126 -12.96 -2.31 13.99
CA LEU A 126 -11.68 -1.61 13.96
C LEU A 126 -10.86 -1.96 15.19
N PRO A 127 -9.62 -2.44 15.02
CA PRO A 127 -8.71 -2.63 16.16
C PRO A 127 -8.45 -1.30 16.87
N ALA A 128 -8.06 -1.40 18.13
CA ALA A 128 -7.83 -0.20 18.94
C ALA A 128 -6.72 0.70 18.39
N TRP A 129 -5.79 0.13 17.63
CA TRP A 129 -4.66 0.88 17.06
C TRP A 129 -4.99 1.55 15.72
N VAL A 130 -6.19 1.34 15.20
CA VAL A 130 -6.62 2.01 13.96
C VAL A 130 -7.09 3.42 14.29
N ASP A 131 -6.65 4.37 13.48
CA ASP A 131 -6.99 5.77 13.65
C ASP A 131 -7.89 6.21 12.49
N GLN A 132 -7.69 7.40 11.98
CA GLN A 132 -8.55 8.04 10.99
C GLN A 132 -8.55 7.29 9.67
N GLU A 133 -9.72 7.15 9.06
CA GLU A 133 -9.83 6.55 7.74
C GLU A 133 -9.39 7.54 6.67
N VAL A 134 -8.56 7.07 5.74
CA VAL A 134 -8.03 7.89 4.65
C VAL A 134 -8.22 7.21 3.29
N THR A 135 -9.22 6.37 3.16
CA THR A 135 -9.45 5.53 1.98
C THR A 135 -9.41 6.30 0.67
N GLN A 136 -9.99 7.49 0.63
CA GLN A 136 -10.09 8.25 -0.61
C GLN A 136 -9.13 9.43 -0.65
N GLU A 137 -8.21 9.52 0.29
CA GLU A 137 -7.24 10.60 0.30
C GLU A 137 -6.03 10.20 -0.53
N ILE A 138 -5.94 10.78 -1.70
CA ILE A 138 -4.99 10.38 -2.74
C ILE A 138 -3.55 10.47 -2.27
N LYS A 139 -3.21 11.42 -1.41
CA LYS A 139 -1.82 11.60 -0.98
C LYS A 139 -1.26 10.37 -0.26
N TYR A 140 -2.12 9.49 0.25
CA TYR A 140 -1.67 8.26 0.92
C TYR A 140 -1.52 7.09 -0.05
N TYR A 141 -1.88 7.25 -1.31
CA TYR A 141 -1.69 6.19 -2.30
C TYR A 141 -0.21 6.01 -2.56
N ASN A 142 0.24 4.75 -2.59
CA ASN A 142 1.65 4.47 -2.87
C ASN A 142 2.11 5.12 -4.17
N SER A 143 1.25 5.12 -5.19
CA SER A 143 1.58 5.72 -6.48
C SER A 143 1.80 7.23 -6.37
N GLN A 144 1.22 7.88 -5.37
CA GLN A 144 1.39 9.32 -5.18
C GLN A 144 2.52 9.64 -4.21
N LEU A 145 2.85 8.71 -3.34
CA LEU A 145 3.97 8.88 -2.42
C LEU A 145 5.32 8.97 -3.14
N ILE A 146 5.41 8.42 -4.34
CA ILE A 146 6.65 8.56 -5.12
C ILE A 146 6.82 9.98 -5.63
N LYS A 147 5.72 10.71 -5.85
CA LYS A 147 5.76 12.08 -6.35
C LYS A 147 5.83 13.12 -5.25
N HIS A 148 5.17 12.84 -4.12
CA HIS A 148 5.10 13.76 -3.00
C HIS A 148 5.31 12.97 -1.72
N PRO A 149 6.57 12.64 -1.38
CA PRO A 149 6.88 11.81 -0.22
C PRO A 149 6.44 12.42 1.09
N PHE A 150 6.17 11.56 2.04
CA PHE A 150 5.74 11.97 3.38
C PHE A 150 6.69 12.97 4.03
N SER A 151 7.98 12.81 3.78
CA SER A 151 8.98 13.72 4.34
C SER A 151 8.77 15.17 3.93
N GLN A 152 8.05 15.41 2.83
CA GLN A 152 7.80 16.77 2.35
C GLN A 152 6.51 17.37 2.88
N TRP A 153 5.65 16.55 3.48
CA TRP A 153 4.37 17.04 4.01
C TRP A 153 4.56 17.93 5.23
N ALA A 154 5.55 17.60 6.05
CA ALA A 154 5.77 18.30 7.31
C ALA A 154 6.30 19.72 7.13
N ILE A 155 6.64 20.10 5.91
CA ILE A 155 7.14 21.44 5.63
C ILE A 155 6.02 22.45 5.62
N SER A 156 4.80 22.00 5.42
CA SER A 156 3.66 22.89 5.32
C SER A 156 3.49 23.67 6.63
N PRO A 157 3.52 24.98 6.59
CA PRO A 157 3.29 25.76 7.81
C PRO A 157 1.84 25.62 8.25
N LYS A 158 1.64 25.77 9.53
CA LYS A 158 0.29 25.71 10.09
C LYS A 158 -0.38 27.05 10.04
#